data_bdfefc7e4f9efef3bee2845ca6ea0617
#
_entry.id   bdfefc7e4f9efef3bee2845ca6ea0617
#
_cell.length_a   1.000
_cell.length_b   1.000
_cell.length_c   1.000
_cell.angle_alpha   90.00
_cell.angle_beta   90.00
_cell.angle_gamma   90.00
#
_symmetry.space_group_name_H-M   'P 1'
#
loop_
_entity.id
_entity.type
_entity.pdbx_description
1 polymer ?
#
loop_
_entity_poly.entity_id
_entity_poly.type
_entity_poly.pdbx_seq_one_letter_code
_entity_poly.pdbx_strand_id
1 'polypeptide(L)'
;EINDLEIIKSLVLKYHQKYWYRIITMLLKSEHNIIINHKKVLRIMKKYQLLSKVRKRNPYKQIQKATKEHSSLSNILNRKFRWVEVFSKLWTDISYLYYNWNKAYISILKDMITWEIISHKLSSNLWLHFVIQTIENWKNVLKKWSIIQSDQWFHYTHPGYQKLLKENWIIQSMSRKWNCLDNAPTESFFWHMKDEIDLNNIKSFNELEIYMKNYIFHYNNFRPQWNRKKMTPVQYRNHLINL
;
A
#
# COMPACT_ATOMS: atom_id res chain seq x y z
N GLU A 1 -2.95 6.49 -34.46
CA GLU A 1 -1.81 6.04 -33.61
C GLU A 1 -0.94 7.23 -33.16
N ILE A 2 -0.76 8.27 -33.98
CA ILE A 2 0.03 9.46 -33.63
C ILE A 2 -0.64 10.22 -32.48
N ASN A 3 -1.94 10.50 -32.56
CA ASN A 3 -2.68 11.17 -31.47
C ASN A 3 -2.65 10.37 -30.16
N ASP A 4 -2.80 9.03 -30.23
CA ASP A 4 -2.71 8.19 -29.04
C ASP A 4 -1.31 8.26 -28.40
N LEU A 5 -0.26 8.34 -29.22
CA LEU A 5 1.11 8.43 -28.75
C LEU A 5 1.37 9.75 -27.99
N GLU A 6 0.90 10.88 -28.52
CA GLU A 6 1.11 12.18 -27.87
C GLU A 6 0.44 12.23 -26.50
N ILE A 7 -0.80 11.74 -26.39
CA ILE A 7 -1.51 11.70 -25.12
C ILE A 7 -0.86 10.72 -24.14
N ILE A 8 -0.45 9.53 -24.60
CA ILE A 8 0.31 8.58 -23.77
C ILE A 8 1.63 9.21 -23.30
N LYS A 9 2.37 9.88 -24.18
CA LYS A 9 3.60 10.61 -23.85
C LYS A 9 3.36 11.66 -22.77
N SER A 10 2.34 12.50 -22.92
CA SER A 10 2.00 13.54 -21.95
C SER A 10 1.70 12.97 -20.57
N LEU A 11 0.93 11.88 -20.48
CA LEU A 11 0.66 11.19 -19.23
C LEU A 11 1.91 10.56 -18.60
N VAL A 12 2.75 9.91 -19.43
CA VAL A 12 4.01 9.31 -18.95
C VAL A 12 4.95 10.37 -18.40
N LEU A 13 5.04 11.54 -19.04
CA LEU A 13 5.84 12.67 -18.57
C LEU A 13 5.23 13.30 -17.31
N LYS A 14 3.92 13.56 -17.29
CA LYS A 14 3.17 14.09 -16.13
C LYS A 14 3.46 13.29 -14.87
N TYR A 15 3.53 11.97 -14.98
CA TYR A 15 3.79 11.05 -13.86
C TYR A 15 5.24 10.54 -13.80
N HIS A 16 6.19 11.26 -14.43
CA HIS A 16 7.64 11.00 -14.35
C HIS A 16 8.04 9.56 -14.69
N GLN A 17 7.35 8.91 -15.65
CA GLN A 17 7.61 7.53 -16.11
C GLN A 17 7.49 6.46 -14.98
N LYS A 18 6.73 6.75 -13.90
CA LYS A 18 6.56 5.86 -12.75
C LYS A 18 5.47 4.80 -12.94
N TYR A 19 4.51 5.04 -13.82
CA TYR A 19 3.32 4.21 -13.98
C TYR A 19 3.42 3.17 -15.08
N TRP A 20 2.93 1.97 -14.77
CA TRP A 20 2.82 0.87 -15.72
C TRP A 20 1.68 1.09 -16.72
N TYR A 21 1.77 0.45 -17.89
CA TYR A 21 0.79 0.61 -18.96
C TYR A 21 -0.69 0.46 -18.52
N ARG A 22 -0.99 -0.38 -17.52
CA ARG A 22 -2.36 -0.53 -17.01
C ARG A 22 -2.86 0.72 -16.30
N ILE A 23 -2.02 1.38 -15.53
CA ILE A 23 -2.37 2.66 -14.88
C ILE A 23 -2.53 3.73 -15.95
N ILE A 24 -1.62 3.83 -16.91
CA ILE A 24 -1.74 4.76 -18.05
C ILE A 24 -3.05 4.52 -18.82
N THR A 25 -3.44 3.23 -19.04
CA THR A 25 -4.73 2.91 -19.69
C THR A 25 -5.94 3.43 -18.88
N MET A 26 -5.87 3.37 -17.56
CA MET A 26 -6.96 3.87 -16.70
C MET A 26 -7.00 5.40 -16.68
N LEU A 27 -5.84 6.06 -16.66
CA LEU A 27 -5.73 7.52 -16.71
C LEU A 27 -6.19 8.09 -18.06
N LEU A 28 -5.92 7.42 -19.18
CA LEU A 28 -6.47 7.78 -20.48
C LEU A 28 -8.00 7.87 -20.44
N LYS A 29 -8.65 6.95 -19.74
CA LYS A 29 -10.10 6.99 -19.57
C LYS A 29 -10.55 8.07 -18.59
N SER A 30 -9.92 8.20 -17.44
CA SER A 30 -10.35 9.11 -16.36
C SER A 30 -10.02 10.58 -16.64
N GLU A 31 -8.88 10.89 -17.25
CA GLU A 31 -8.43 12.27 -17.49
C GLU A 31 -8.75 12.79 -18.89
N HIS A 32 -8.76 11.90 -19.90
CA HIS A 32 -8.96 12.29 -21.31
C HIS A 32 -10.22 11.70 -21.95
N ASN A 33 -11.00 10.91 -21.20
CA ASN A 33 -12.19 10.18 -21.69
C ASN A 33 -11.91 9.28 -22.91
N ILE A 34 -10.68 8.76 -23.02
CA ILE A 34 -10.22 7.93 -24.13
C ILE A 34 -10.21 6.47 -23.74
N ILE A 35 -10.95 5.63 -24.47
CA ILE A 35 -11.02 4.18 -24.22
C ILE A 35 -10.13 3.45 -25.23
N ILE A 36 -8.97 3.00 -24.76
CA ILE A 36 -8.00 2.23 -25.56
C ILE A 36 -7.76 0.86 -24.90
N ASN A 37 -7.59 -0.18 -25.73
CA ASN A 37 -7.20 -1.48 -25.21
C ASN A 37 -5.80 -1.42 -24.58
N HIS A 38 -5.66 -1.93 -23.37
CA HIS A 38 -4.40 -1.94 -22.63
C HIS A 38 -3.25 -2.64 -23.37
N LYS A 39 -3.54 -3.62 -24.25
CA LYS A 39 -2.53 -4.24 -25.11
C LYS A 39 -1.98 -3.25 -26.15
N LYS A 40 -2.84 -2.38 -26.70
CA LYS A 40 -2.41 -1.30 -27.63
C LYS A 40 -1.53 -0.28 -26.90
N VAL A 41 -1.93 0.12 -25.68
CA VAL A 41 -1.12 1.03 -24.85
C VAL A 41 0.26 0.42 -24.56
N LEU A 42 0.31 -0.87 -24.15
CA LEU A 42 1.58 -1.57 -23.92
C LEU A 42 2.46 -1.60 -25.19
N ARG A 43 1.87 -1.87 -26.36
CA ARG A 43 2.59 -1.89 -27.64
C ARG A 43 3.22 -0.55 -27.96
N ILE A 44 2.44 0.54 -27.80
CA ILE A 44 2.92 1.91 -28.01
C ILE A 44 4.05 2.24 -27.01
N MET A 45 3.84 1.99 -25.73
CA MET A 45 4.84 2.26 -24.69
C MET A 45 6.15 1.47 -24.92
N LYS A 46 6.07 0.22 -25.42
CA LYS A 46 7.26 -0.56 -25.79
C LYS A 46 7.98 0.05 -27.01
N LYS A 47 7.23 0.33 -28.08
CA LYS A 47 7.77 0.86 -29.34
C LYS A 47 8.53 2.17 -29.13
N TYR A 48 8.02 3.04 -28.26
CA TYR A 48 8.59 4.38 -28.03
C TYR A 48 9.37 4.49 -26.71
N GLN A 49 9.77 3.38 -26.09
CA GLN A 49 10.59 3.31 -24.85
C GLN A 49 10.00 4.09 -23.66
N LEU A 50 8.68 4.12 -23.56
CA LEU A 50 7.93 4.83 -22.53
C LEU A 50 7.58 3.93 -21.31
N LEU A 51 8.15 2.73 -21.21
CA LEU A 51 7.88 1.84 -20.10
C LEU A 51 8.40 2.43 -18.78
N SER A 52 7.69 2.15 -17.69
CA SER A 52 8.12 2.54 -16.35
C SER A 52 9.50 1.95 -16.01
N LYS A 53 10.33 2.73 -15.33
CA LYS A 53 11.63 2.28 -14.83
C LYS A 53 11.38 1.35 -13.64
N VAL A 54 11.52 0.04 -13.87
CA VAL A 54 11.32 -0.97 -12.82
C VAL A 54 12.63 -1.22 -12.08
N ARG A 55 12.56 -1.19 -10.74
CA ARG A 55 13.70 -1.55 -9.89
C ARG A 55 14.05 -3.03 -10.07
N LYS A 56 15.32 -3.35 -10.28
CA LYS A 56 15.79 -4.74 -10.36
C LYS A 56 15.54 -5.48 -9.04
N ARG A 57 15.00 -6.70 -9.08
CA ARG A 57 14.82 -7.57 -7.91
C ARG A 57 16.18 -7.81 -7.23
N ASN A 58 16.25 -7.63 -5.92
CA ASN A 58 17.42 -8.00 -5.14
C ASN A 58 17.36 -9.52 -4.87
N PRO A 59 18.30 -10.33 -5.41
CA PRO A 59 18.30 -11.79 -5.25
C PRO A 59 18.55 -12.25 -3.79
N TYR A 60 19.19 -11.41 -2.95
CA TYR A 60 19.54 -11.77 -1.58
C TYR A 60 18.40 -11.66 -0.56
N LYS A 61 17.21 -11.21 -0.95
CA LYS A 61 16.06 -11.05 -0.04
C LYS A 61 15.46 -12.37 0.48
N GLN A 62 15.78 -13.50 -0.12
CA GLN A 62 15.26 -14.80 0.31
C GLN A 62 15.96 -15.37 1.55
N ILE A 63 17.19 -14.94 1.84
CA ILE A 63 18.04 -15.53 2.89
C ILE A 63 17.76 -14.95 4.29
N GLN A 64 17.21 -13.73 4.40
CA GLN A 64 16.97 -13.05 5.69
C GLN A 64 15.72 -13.51 6.46
N LYS A 65 14.93 -14.44 5.93
CA LYS A 65 13.65 -14.88 6.55
C LYS A 65 13.78 -15.97 7.63
N ALA A 66 14.97 -16.37 7.99
CA ALA A 66 15.19 -17.62 8.74
C ALA A 66 15.41 -17.49 10.25
N THR A 67 15.07 -16.40 10.92
CA THR A 67 15.32 -16.32 12.37
C THR A 67 14.24 -15.59 13.15
N LYS A 68 13.60 -16.27 14.01
CA LYS A 68 13.09 -16.10 15.39
C LYS A 68 11.68 -16.64 15.60
N GLU A 69 11.59 -17.53 16.58
CA GLU A 69 10.32 -18.04 17.13
C GLU A 69 9.74 -16.99 18.08
N HIS A 70 8.52 -16.52 17.78
CA HIS A 70 7.70 -15.76 18.71
C HIS A 70 6.33 -16.44 18.80
N SER A 71 5.69 -16.36 19.97
CA SER A 71 4.33 -16.85 20.15
C SER A 71 3.39 -16.14 19.18
N SER A 72 2.90 -16.87 18.18
CA SER A 72 2.00 -16.32 17.16
C SER A 72 0.55 -16.63 17.48
N LEU A 73 -0.32 -15.64 17.28
CA LEU A 73 -1.76 -15.84 17.29
C LEU A 73 -2.22 -16.58 16.02
N SER A 74 -3.37 -17.25 16.11
CA SER A 74 -3.94 -17.98 14.97
C SER A 74 -4.33 -17.06 13.81
N ASN A 75 -4.24 -17.58 12.57
CA ASN A 75 -4.77 -16.90 11.39
C ASN A 75 -6.31 -17.06 11.34
N ILE A 76 -7.03 -16.12 11.95
CA ILE A 76 -8.49 -16.10 11.99
C ILE A 76 -9.06 -15.73 10.62
N LEU A 77 -8.39 -14.86 9.88
CA LEU A 77 -8.86 -14.39 8.58
C LEU A 77 -8.94 -15.51 7.54
N ASN A 78 -8.03 -16.48 7.59
CA ASN A 78 -7.95 -17.67 6.73
C ASN A 78 -8.29 -17.39 5.24
N ARG A 79 -7.79 -16.26 4.67
CA ARG A 79 -8.03 -15.79 3.29
C ARG A 79 -9.50 -15.57 2.91
N LYS A 80 -10.41 -15.45 3.87
CA LYS A 80 -11.81 -15.13 3.60
C LYS A 80 -11.97 -13.63 3.38
N PHE A 81 -11.66 -13.16 2.17
CA PHE A 81 -11.68 -11.74 1.79
C PHE A 81 -13.00 -11.29 1.16
N ARG A 82 -13.96 -12.20 0.93
CA ARG A 82 -15.25 -11.90 0.29
C ARG A 82 -16.31 -11.45 1.31
N TRP A 83 -17.25 -10.63 0.88
CA TRP A 83 -18.44 -10.19 1.64
C TRP A 83 -18.08 -9.50 2.96
N VAL A 84 -17.39 -8.38 2.86
CA VAL A 84 -16.93 -7.65 4.04
C VAL A 84 -17.27 -6.19 3.89
N GLU A 85 -17.74 -5.63 4.97
CA GLU A 85 -18.03 -4.22 5.11
C GLU A 85 -16.73 -3.39 5.18
N VAL A 86 -16.76 -2.19 4.61
CA VAL A 86 -15.63 -1.24 4.64
C VAL A 86 -15.14 -1.05 6.08
N PHE A 87 -13.82 -1.07 6.28
CA PHE A 87 -13.13 -0.95 7.58
C PHE A 87 -13.35 -2.10 8.57
N SER A 88 -13.96 -3.21 8.14
CA SER A 88 -14.14 -4.39 9.00
C SER A 88 -12.94 -5.35 8.98
N LYS A 89 -12.14 -5.34 7.92
CA LYS A 89 -10.91 -6.13 7.79
C LYS A 89 -9.78 -5.29 7.25
N LEU A 90 -8.67 -5.31 7.93
CA LEU A 90 -7.54 -4.43 7.69
C LEU A 90 -6.23 -5.22 7.67
N TRP A 91 -5.28 -4.73 6.90
CA TRP A 91 -3.88 -5.13 6.98
C TRP A 91 -3.05 -4.07 7.66
N THR A 92 -2.12 -4.48 8.49
CA THR A 92 -1.06 -3.61 9.00
C THR A 92 0.30 -4.22 8.70
N ASP A 93 1.25 -3.38 8.35
CA ASP A 93 2.61 -3.81 8.05
C ASP A 93 3.58 -2.64 8.17
N ILE A 94 4.87 -2.96 8.30
CA ILE A 94 5.94 -1.99 8.45
C ILE A 94 6.92 -2.15 7.29
N SER A 95 7.34 -1.03 6.73
CA SER A 95 8.43 -0.99 5.77
C SER A 95 9.46 0.06 6.15
N TYR A 96 10.64 -0.03 5.54
CA TYR A 96 11.71 0.94 5.72
C TYR A 96 11.89 1.78 4.45
N LEU A 97 12.34 3.02 4.67
CA LEU A 97 12.69 4.00 3.65
C LEU A 97 14.12 4.45 3.88
N TYR A 98 14.84 4.71 2.80
CA TYR A 98 16.17 5.31 2.85
C TYR A 98 16.12 6.69 2.20
N TYR A 99 16.63 7.70 2.88
CA TYR A 99 16.72 9.07 2.41
C TYR A 99 17.99 9.71 2.98
N ASN A 100 18.72 10.48 2.18
CA ASN A 100 19.92 11.20 2.62
C ASN A 100 20.82 10.41 3.59
N TRP A 101 21.19 9.16 3.24
CA TRP A 101 21.98 8.22 4.06
C TRP A 101 21.33 7.81 5.39
N ASN A 102 20.12 8.26 5.67
CA ASN A 102 19.35 7.91 6.85
C ASN A 102 18.32 6.83 6.55
N LYS A 103 17.87 6.16 7.61
CA LYS A 103 16.83 5.15 7.56
C LYS A 103 15.62 5.60 8.37
N ALA A 104 14.44 5.49 7.79
CA ALA A 104 13.16 5.68 8.48
C ALA A 104 12.27 4.46 8.28
N TYR A 105 11.24 4.36 9.11
CA TYR A 105 10.25 3.29 9.09
C TYR A 105 8.87 3.90 8.87
N ILE A 106 8.05 3.20 8.12
CA ILE A 106 6.65 3.55 7.92
C ILE A 106 5.77 2.37 8.32
N SER A 107 4.83 2.61 9.22
CA SER A 107 3.74 1.71 9.56
C SER A 107 2.48 2.17 8.86
N ILE A 108 1.70 1.25 8.31
CA ILE A 108 0.44 1.54 7.62
C ILE A 108 -0.70 0.69 8.16
N LEU A 109 -1.91 1.23 8.06
CA LEU A 109 -3.16 0.50 8.22
C LEU A 109 -3.95 0.62 6.90
N LYS A 110 -4.23 -0.51 6.26
CA LYS A 110 -4.82 -0.59 4.93
C LYS A 110 -6.12 -1.37 4.94
N ASP A 111 -7.18 -0.82 4.38
CA ASP A 111 -8.44 -1.53 4.23
C ASP A 111 -8.36 -2.63 3.15
N MET A 112 -8.89 -3.82 3.47
CA MET A 112 -8.80 -4.98 2.59
C MET A 112 -9.68 -4.90 1.36
N ILE A 113 -10.79 -4.18 1.47
CA ILE A 113 -11.78 -4.07 0.40
C ILE A 113 -11.42 -2.98 -0.57
N THR A 114 -11.22 -1.78 -0.05
CA THR A 114 -11.01 -0.57 -0.85
C THR A 114 -9.57 -0.39 -1.27
N TRP A 115 -8.63 -1.00 -0.54
CA TRP A 115 -7.18 -0.80 -0.63
C TRP A 115 -6.73 0.59 -0.19
N GLU A 116 -7.61 1.33 0.47
CA GLU A 116 -7.30 2.64 1.04
C GLU A 116 -6.29 2.50 2.18
N ILE A 117 -5.29 3.36 2.20
CA ILE A 117 -4.40 3.52 3.36
C ILE A 117 -5.12 4.48 4.31
N ILE A 118 -5.75 3.92 5.34
CA ILE A 118 -6.56 4.70 6.28
C ILE A 118 -5.72 5.38 7.35
N SER A 119 -4.57 4.80 7.70
CA SER A 119 -3.63 5.41 8.64
C SER A 119 -2.20 5.07 8.26
N HIS A 120 -1.29 5.96 8.60
CA HIS A 120 0.14 5.73 8.52
C HIS A 120 0.88 6.55 9.58
N LYS A 121 2.06 6.08 9.96
CA LYS A 121 2.98 6.80 10.83
C LYS A 121 4.41 6.54 10.38
N LEU A 122 5.22 7.58 10.38
CA LEU A 122 6.66 7.47 10.19
C LEU A 122 7.40 7.55 11.52
N SER A 123 8.57 6.93 11.57
CA SER A 123 9.49 7.03 12.69
C SER A 123 10.94 6.87 12.21
N SER A 124 11.87 7.58 12.83
CA SER A 124 13.31 7.35 12.66
C SER A 124 13.77 6.06 13.36
N ASN A 125 13.01 5.59 14.34
CA ASN A 125 13.32 4.42 15.15
C ASN A 125 12.22 3.35 15.05
N LEU A 126 12.64 2.08 15.17
CA LEU A 126 11.72 0.94 15.12
C LEU A 126 11.14 0.63 16.51
N TRP A 127 10.51 1.61 17.13
CA TRP A 127 9.91 1.46 18.46
C TRP A 127 8.44 1.03 18.36
N LEU A 128 7.94 0.32 19.35
CA LEU A 128 6.55 -0.13 19.38
C LEU A 128 5.54 1.03 19.27
N HIS A 129 5.88 2.18 19.87
CA HIS A 129 5.00 3.34 19.98
C HIS A 129 4.46 3.83 18.62
N PHE A 130 5.29 3.88 17.55
CA PHE A 130 4.83 4.36 16.25
C PHE A 130 3.81 3.41 15.58
N VAL A 131 3.91 2.11 15.87
CA VAL A 131 2.92 1.12 15.41
C VAL A 131 1.61 1.27 16.16
N ILE A 132 1.69 1.50 17.48
CA ILE A 132 0.53 1.79 18.33
C ILE A 132 -0.18 3.06 17.82
N GLN A 133 0.56 4.15 17.57
CA GLN A 133 -0.01 5.40 17.05
C GLN A 133 -0.73 5.21 15.69
N THR A 134 -0.26 4.31 14.85
CA THR A 134 -0.93 4.00 13.57
C THR A 134 -2.36 3.50 13.80
N ILE A 135 -2.60 2.72 14.85
CA ILE A 135 -3.94 2.20 15.19
C ILE A 135 -4.75 3.23 15.98
N GLU A 136 -4.14 3.91 16.96
CA GLU A 136 -4.82 4.89 17.82
C GLU A 136 -5.48 6.02 17.05
N ASN A 137 -4.87 6.47 15.97
CA ASN A 137 -5.44 7.50 15.10
C ASN A 137 -6.78 7.10 14.48
N TRP A 138 -7.09 5.82 14.44
CA TRP A 138 -8.29 5.30 13.79
C TRP A 138 -9.17 4.40 14.66
N LYS A 139 -8.79 4.12 15.91
CA LYS A 139 -9.53 3.24 16.81
C LYS A 139 -11.01 3.59 16.95
N ASN A 140 -11.35 4.88 16.92
CA ASN A 140 -12.74 5.36 17.06
C ASN A 140 -13.58 5.22 15.78
N VAL A 141 -12.93 5.00 14.63
CA VAL A 141 -13.58 4.81 13.32
C VAL A 141 -13.73 3.32 13.01
N LEU A 142 -12.84 2.50 13.57
CA LEU A 142 -12.92 1.05 13.41
C LEU A 142 -14.16 0.51 14.14
N LYS A 143 -14.85 -0.39 13.49
CA LYS A 143 -16.01 -1.05 14.09
C LYS A 143 -15.57 -2.05 15.15
N LYS A 144 -16.41 -2.25 16.16
CA LYS A 144 -16.22 -3.38 17.10
C LYS A 144 -16.13 -4.67 16.29
N TRP A 145 -15.17 -5.52 16.66
CA TRP A 145 -14.87 -6.80 16.01
C TRP A 145 -14.23 -6.69 14.63
N SER A 146 -13.75 -5.50 14.24
CA SER A 146 -12.87 -5.38 13.07
C SER A 146 -11.64 -6.28 13.25
N ILE A 147 -11.19 -6.89 12.15
CA ILE A 147 -10.03 -7.79 12.16
C ILE A 147 -8.83 -7.05 11.62
N ILE A 148 -7.73 -6.99 12.36
CA ILE A 148 -6.45 -6.49 11.88
C ILE A 148 -5.52 -7.68 11.65
N GLN A 149 -5.12 -7.88 10.39
CA GLN A 149 -4.15 -8.89 9.97
C GLN A 149 -2.76 -8.28 9.93
N SER A 150 -1.80 -8.93 10.59
CA SER A 150 -0.37 -8.58 10.55
C SER A 150 0.49 -9.80 10.23
N ASP A 151 1.77 -9.57 10.01
CA ASP A 151 2.78 -10.63 10.11
C ASP A 151 3.10 -10.95 11.58
N GLN A 152 4.09 -11.83 11.79
CA GLN A 152 4.50 -12.26 13.13
C GLN A 152 5.69 -11.43 13.67
N TRP A 153 5.85 -10.18 13.22
CA TRP A 153 6.95 -9.35 13.71
C TRP A 153 6.76 -8.99 15.20
N PHE A 154 7.84 -8.74 15.91
CA PHE A 154 7.83 -8.55 17.36
C PHE A 154 6.89 -7.42 17.82
N HIS A 155 6.71 -6.37 17.02
CA HIS A 155 5.78 -5.28 17.33
C HIS A 155 4.33 -5.77 17.49
N TYR A 156 3.91 -6.69 16.64
CA TYR A 156 2.54 -7.22 16.64
C TYR A 156 2.33 -8.34 17.66
N THR A 157 3.43 -8.99 18.11
CA THR A 157 3.39 -9.99 19.20
C THR A 157 3.56 -9.36 20.57
N HIS A 158 3.92 -8.06 20.64
CA HIS A 158 4.15 -7.38 21.91
C HIS A 158 2.87 -7.23 22.73
N PRO A 159 2.88 -7.51 24.06
CA PRO A 159 1.69 -7.44 24.92
C PRO A 159 0.99 -6.08 24.88
N GLY A 160 1.72 -4.97 24.79
CA GLY A 160 1.16 -3.62 24.70
C GLY A 160 0.32 -3.42 23.44
N TYR A 161 0.73 -3.96 22.29
CA TYR A 161 -0.06 -3.90 21.06
C TYR A 161 -1.32 -4.76 21.16
N GLN A 162 -1.20 -5.98 21.67
CA GLN A 162 -2.33 -6.89 21.87
C GLN A 162 -3.35 -6.32 22.85
N LYS A 163 -2.88 -5.69 23.96
CA LYS A 163 -3.72 -4.99 24.93
C LYS A 163 -4.53 -3.87 24.28
N LEU A 164 -3.87 -3.01 23.47
CA LEU A 164 -4.54 -1.92 22.73
C LEU A 164 -5.70 -2.47 21.87
N LEU A 165 -5.45 -3.51 21.08
CA LEU A 165 -6.49 -4.08 20.20
C LEU A 165 -7.66 -4.65 21.02
N LYS A 166 -7.36 -5.41 22.08
CA LYS A 166 -8.37 -6.00 22.96
C LYS A 166 -9.25 -4.95 23.65
N GLU A 167 -8.65 -3.88 24.18
CA GLU A 167 -9.37 -2.77 24.83
C GLU A 167 -10.30 -2.02 23.87
N ASN A 168 -9.98 -2.02 22.57
CA ASN A 168 -10.80 -1.39 21.53
C ASN A 168 -11.70 -2.39 20.77
N TRP A 169 -11.87 -3.61 21.29
CA TRP A 169 -12.70 -4.66 20.68
C TRP A 169 -12.29 -5.03 19.25
N ILE A 170 -10.99 -4.95 18.96
CA ILE A 170 -10.40 -5.29 17.65
C ILE A 170 -9.80 -6.69 17.75
N ILE A 171 -10.10 -7.52 16.76
CA ILE A 171 -9.59 -8.89 16.68
C ILE A 171 -8.24 -8.87 15.97
N GLN A 172 -7.21 -9.40 16.61
CA GLN A 172 -5.94 -9.61 15.97
C GLN A 172 -5.91 -10.95 15.24
N SER A 173 -5.46 -10.93 14.00
CA SER A 173 -5.16 -12.10 13.19
C SER A 173 -3.72 -12.03 12.69
N MET A 174 -3.00 -13.14 12.69
CA MET A 174 -1.62 -13.20 12.22
C MET A 174 -1.47 -14.11 11.02
N SER A 175 -0.61 -13.74 10.09
CA SER A 175 -0.24 -14.60 8.95
C SER A 175 0.42 -15.87 9.46
N ARG A 176 0.20 -16.99 8.75
CA ARG A 176 0.87 -18.25 9.07
C ARG A 176 2.37 -18.11 8.85
N LYS A 177 3.14 -18.83 9.66
CA LYS A 177 4.60 -18.91 9.48
C LYS A 177 4.90 -19.37 8.05
N TRP A 178 5.81 -18.70 7.38
CA TRP A 178 6.25 -18.99 6.00
C TRP A 178 5.21 -18.76 4.89
N ASN A 179 4.05 -18.18 5.18
CA ASN A 179 3.01 -17.94 4.19
C ASN A 179 2.94 -16.48 3.77
N CYS A 180 3.75 -16.08 2.78
CA CYS A 180 3.78 -14.71 2.24
C CYS A 180 2.45 -14.31 1.55
N LEU A 181 1.59 -15.25 1.18
CA LEU A 181 0.32 -14.96 0.51
C LEU A 181 -0.69 -14.28 1.45
N ASP A 182 -0.58 -14.49 2.77
CA ASP A 182 -1.51 -13.92 3.73
C ASP A 182 -1.28 -12.39 3.92
N ASN A 183 -0.10 -11.86 3.54
CA ASN A 183 0.26 -10.44 3.61
C ASN A 183 0.60 -9.80 2.24
N ALA A 184 0.41 -10.55 1.16
CA ALA A 184 0.77 -10.14 -0.20
C ALA A 184 0.22 -8.76 -0.64
N PRO A 185 -1.01 -8.33 -0.26
CA PRO A 185 -1.52 -7.03 -0.68
C PRO A 185 -0.82 -5.83 -0.06
N THR A 186 -0.30 -5.97 1.18
CA THR A 186 0.52 -4.93 1.82
C THR A 186 1.93 -4.91 1.24
N GLU A 187 2.50 -6.09 1.04
CA GLU A 187 3.79 -6.21 0.34
C GLU A 187 3.72 -5.58 -1.05
N SER A 188 2.64 -5.83 -1.81
CA SER A 188 2.41 -5.23 -3.12
C SER A 188 2.32 -3.70 -3.05
N PHE A 189 1.63 -3.14 -2.04
CA PHE A 189 1.58 -1.69 -1.84
C PHE A 189 2.98 -1.13 -1.61
N PHE A 190 3.77 -1.70 -0.70
CA PHE A 190 5.12 -1.23 -0.43
C PHE A 190 6.07 -1.36 -1.63
N TRP A 191 5.88 -2.37 -2.47
CA TRP A 191 6.62 -2.48 -3.72
C TRP A 191 6.30 -1.33 -4.66
N HIS A 192 5.01 -1.08 -4.93
CA HIS A 192 4.60 0.04 -5.78
C HIS A 192 5.02 1.39 -5.20
N MET A 193 4.84 1.58 -3.90
CA MET A 193 5.29 2.79 -3.23
C MET A 193 6.79 3.04 -3.47
N LYS A 194 7.64 2.04 -3.23
CA LYS A 194 9.10 2.16 -3.40
C LYS A 194 9.55 2.36 -4.85
N ASP A 195 8.76 1.92 -5.81
CA ASP A 195 9.01 2.15 -7.23
C ASP A 195 8.55 3.55 -7.69
N GLU A 196 7.52 4.09 -7.04
CA GLU A 196 6.89 5.37 -7.40
C GLU A 196 7.49 6.58 -6.67
N ILE A 197 8.05 6.39 -5.45
CA ILE A 197 8.70 7.47 -4.69
C ILE A 197 10.12 7.73 -5.17
N ASP A 198 10.53 9.00 -5.11
CA ASP A 198 11.92 9.41 -5.28
C ASP A 198 12.36 10.20 -4.03
N LEU A 199 13.24 9.60 -3.24
CA LEU A 199 13.71 10.15 -1.97
C LEU A 199 15.11 10.76 -2.07
N ASN A 200 15.69 10.87 -3.27
CA ASN A 200 17.06 11.37 -3.45
C ASN A 200 17.22 12.83 -3.01
N ASN A 201 16.17 13.62 -3.16
CA ASN A 201 16.17 15.05 -2.84
C ASN A 201 15.66 15.36 -1.42
N ILE A 202 15.23 14.36 -0.65
CA ILE A 202 14.73 14.53 0.72
C ILE A 202 15.91 14.65 1.68
N LYS A 203 16.03 15.80 2.34
CA LYS A 203 17.17 16.13 3.21
C LYS A 203 16.87 15.90 4.70
N SER A 204 15.62 16.03 5.12
CA SER A 204 15.22 15.94 6.53
C SER A 204 14.06 14.97 6.76
N PHE A 205 13.89 14.55 8.02
CA PHE A 205 12.77 13.69 8.41
C PHE A 205 11.42 14.38 8.22
N ASN A 206 11.33 15.68 8.51
CA ASN A 206 10.10 16.46 8.31
C ASN A 206 9.70 16.53 6.82
N GLU A 207 10.68 16.74 5.93
CA GLU A 207 10.42 16.67 4.48
C GLU A 207 9.93 15.29 4.06
N LEU A 208 10.51 14.22 4.63
CA LEU A 208 10.06 12.85 4.38
C LEU A 208 8.61 12.64 4.84
N GLU A 209 8.23 13.16 6.02
CA GLU A 209 6.85 13.06 6.50
C GLU A 209 5.86 13.76 5.56
N ILE A 210 6.16 14.97 5.15
CA ILE A 210 5.33 15.74 4.21
C ILE A 210 5.24 15.00 2.87
N TYR A 211 6.36 14.51 2.35
CA TYR A 211 6.40 13.79 1.08
C TYR A 211 5.56 12.51 1.12
N MET A 212 5.69 11.72 2.19
CA MET A 212 4.93 10.48 2.35
C MET A 212 3.45 10.72 2.57
N LYS A 213 3.07 11.78 3.31
CA LYS A 213 1.68 12.21 3.46
C LYS A 213 1.06 12.55 2.10
N ASN A 214 1.77 13.32 1.27
CA ASN A 214 1.33 13.67 -0.07
C ASN A 214 1.24 12.45 -1.00
N TYR A 215 2.20 11.53 -0.92
CA TYR A 215 2.16 10.28 -1.68
C TYR A 215 0.93 9.44 -1.32
N ILE A 216 0.65 9.25 -0.03
CA ILE A 216 -0.51 8.47 0.42
C ILE A 216 -1.81 9.14 0.03
N PHE A 217 -1.89 10.47 0.14
CA PHE A 217 -3.04 11.23 -0.35
C PHE A 217 -3.26 11.02 -1.85
N HIS A 218 -2.19 11.11 -2.65
CA HIS A 218 -2.24 10.83 -4.09
C HIS A 218 -2.66 9.37 -4.38
N TYR A 219 -2.09 8.40 -3.66
CA TYR A 219 -2.45 6.99 -3.79
C TYR A 219 -3.94 6.76 -3.55
N ASN A 220 -4.49 7.33 -2.49
CA ASN A 220 -5.89 7.14 -2.12
C ASN A 220 -6.87 7.83 -3.08
N ASN A 221 -6.53 9.03 -3.58
CA ASN A 221 -7.48 9.88 -4.29
C ASN A 221 -7.28 9.91 -5.82
N PHE A 222 -6.06 9.64 -6.31
CA PHE A 222 -5.74 9.83 -7.74
C PHE A 222 -5.15 8.59 -8.42
N ARG A 223 -4.72 7.56 -7.66
CA ARG A 223 -4.14 6.36 -8.23
C ARG A 223 -5.18 5.26 -8.41
N PRO A 224 -5.67 5.03 -9.66
CA PRO A 224 -6.71 4.03 -9.90
C PRO A 224 -6.18 2.60 -9.68
N GLN A 225 -7.05 1.72 -9.22
CA GLN A 225 -6.77 0.31 -8.93
C GLN A 225 -7.47 -0.61 -9.93
N TRP A 226 -6.71 -1.41 -10.66
CA TRP A 226 -7.25 -2.29 -11.71
C TRP A 226 -8.38 -3.19 -11.22
N ASN A 227 -8.20 -3.82 -10.05
CA ASN A 227 -9.14 -4.77 -9.47
C ASN A 227 -10.27 -4.12 -8.64
N ARG A 228 -10.37 -2.79 -8.62
CA ARG A 228 -11.39 -2.01 -7.90
C ARG A 228 -12.24 -1.22 -8.90
N LYS A 229 -12.80 -1.92 -9.89
CA LYS A 229 -13.58 -1.30 -10.97
C LYS A 229 -12.85 -0.14 -11.67
N LYS A 230 -11.51 -0.13 -11.62
CA LYS A 230 -10.64 0.94 -12.12
C LYS A 230 -10.82 2.30 -11.41
N MET A 231 -11.39 2.27 -10.22
CA MET A 231 -11.56 3.43 -9.34
C MET A 231 -10.34 3.61 -8.43
N THR A 232 -10.17 4.81 -7.88
CA THR A 232 -9.22 5.03 -6.78
C THR A 232 -9.76 4.39 -5.50
N PRO A 233 -8.92 4.15 -4.48
CA PRO A 233 -9.37 3.61 -3.20
C PRO A 233 -10.56 4.37 -2.60
N VAL A 234 -10.49 5.71 -2.56
CA VAL A 234 -11.57 6.58 -2.04
C VAL A 234 -12.82 6.52 -2.90
N GLN A 235 -12.69 6.56 -4.22
CA GLN A 235 -13.85 6.43 -5.12
C GLN A 235 -14.53 5.08 -4.95
N TYR A 236 -13.75 4.01 -4.80
CA TYR A 236 -14.30 2.67 -4.59
C TYR A 236 -14.99 2.53 -3.23
N ARG A 237 -14.42 3.13 -2.16
CA ARG A 237 -15.09 3.22 -0.87
C ARG A 237 -16.45 3.93 -0.99
N ASN A 238 -16.49 5.11 -1.58
CA ASN A 238 -17.72 5.89 -1.74
C ASN A 238 -18.76 5.13 -2.57
N HIS A 239 -18.33 4.43 -3.63
CA HIS A 239 -19.19 3.56 -4.41
C HIS A 239 -19.82 2.43 -3.57
N LEU A 240 -19.07 1.83 -2.62
CA LEU A 240 -19.60 0.75 -1.77
C LEU A 240 -20.53 1.26 -0.67
N ILE A 241 -20.32 2.48 -0.16
CA ILE A 241 -21.16 3.06 0.90
C ILE A 241 -22.52 3.52 0.32
N ASN A 242 -22.56 3.88 -0.97
CA ASN A 242 -23.76 4.36 -1.66
C ASN A 242 -24.56 3.22 -2.35
N LEU A 243 -24.19 1.95 -2.15
CA LEU A 243 -24.93 0.76 -2.58
C LEU A 243 -25.85 0.27 -1.47
#